data_d30ed56cc052020b10fb9d7fd2e10057
#
_entry.id   d30ed56cc052020b10fb9d7fd2e10057
#
_cell.length_a   1.000
_cell.length_b   1.000
_cell.length_c   1.000
_cell.angle_alpha   90.00
_cell.angle_beta   90.00
_cell.angle_gamma   90.00
#
_symmetry.space_group_name_H-M   'P 1'
#
loop_
_entity.id
_entity.type
_entity.pdbx_description
1 polymer ?
#
loop_
_entity_poly.entity_id
_entity_poly.type
_entity_poly.pdbx_seq_one_letter_code
_entity_poly.pdbx_strand_id
1 'polypeptide(L)'
;GGNGGNGGVGGTGGTSGASQSSGTAAVAGVGGNGGAGAAAYGGGLVGRITGTTQIMRISNSNATGNVSVVGGNGGNGGQGGNGGNGSTGSSAHAGAAGGLGGIAGVGGEADAGGLVGLSNLTSGSIDFLTLNATGDVSATGGNAGTQGTGGNGGSSASSAAGGAGGGAVTTPSAGGAAYAGGLIGIHRVTITPAGSGV
;
A
#
# COMPACT_ATOMS: atom_id res chain seq x y z
N GLY A 1 -5.78 -12.07 0.40
CA GLY A 1 -5.56 -11.03 -0.59
C GLY A 1 -4.20 -11.17 -1.26
N GLY A 2 -4.06 -10.71 -2.50
CA GLY A 2 -2.77 -10.66 -3.18
C GLY A 2 -1.85 -9.59 -2.59
N ASN A 3 -0.53 -9.83 -2.59
CA ASN A 3 0.44 -8.85 -2.11
C ASN A 3 0.67 -7.74 -3.13
N GLY A 4 0.97 -6.53 -2.65
CA GLY A 4 1.41 -5.42 -3.48
C GLY A 4 2.80 -5.66 -4.07
N GLY A 5 3.04 -5.19 -5.29
CA GLY A 5 4.36 -5.24 -5.93
C GLY A 5 5.35 -4.28 -5.26
N ASN A 6 6.63 -4.63 -5.29
CA ASN A 6 7.68 -3.75 -4.77
C ASN A 6 7.96 -2.59 -5.75
N GLY A 7 8.36 -1.44 -5.21
CA GLY A 7 8.80 -0.28 -5.96
C GLY A 7 10.17 -0.53 -6.63
N GLY A 8 10.38 0.03 -7.81
CA GLY A 8 11.65 -0.05 -8.51
C GLY A 8 12.73 0.83 -7.88
N VAL A 9 14.00 0.50 -8.14
CA VAL A 9 15.15 1.29 -7.69
C VAL A 9 15.29 2.54 -8.56
N GLY A 10 15.60 3.69 -7.96
CA GLY A 10 15.88 4.94 -8.67
C GLY A 10 17.18 4.85 -9.49
N GLY A 11 17.20 5.51 -10.64
CA GLY A 11 18.39 5.58 -11.49
C GLY A 11 19.54 6.35 -10.83
N THR A 12 20.78 5.94 -11.09
CA THR A 12 21.98 6.66 -10.61
C THR A 12 22.20 7.95 -11.40
N GLY A 13 22.63 9.01 -10.72
CA GLY A 13 23.00 10.26 -11.36
C GLY A 13 24.26 10.12 -12.22
N GLY A 14 24.33 10.83 -13.34
CA GLY A 14 25.51 10.88 -14.19
C GLY A 14 26.67 11.61 -13.53
N THR A 15 27.90 11.17 -13.81
CA THR A 15 29.13 11.85 -13.35
C THR A 15 29.46 13.04 -14.24
N SER A 16 30.01 14.12 -13.66
CA SER A 16 30.50 15.25 -14.45
C SER A 16 31.82 14.88 -15.19
N GLY A 17 31.93 15.28 -16.45
CA GLY A 17 33.13 15.01 -17.25
C GLY A 17 34.35 15.79 -16.75
N ALA A 18 35.54 15.18 -16.84
CA ALA A 18 36.82 15.76 -16.35
C ALA A 18 37.31 16.99 -17.12
N SER A 19 36.81 17.24 -18.33
CA SER A 19 37.33 18.27 -19.24
C SER A 19 36.38 19.45 -19.48
N GLN A 20 35.23 19.48 -18.85
CA GLN A 20 34.25 20.58 -18.99
C GLN A 20 34.25 21.47 -17.78
N SER A 21 34.49 22.78 -17.98
CA SER A 21 34.50 23.80 -16.90
C SER A 21 33.17 24.12 -16.29
N SER A 22 32.08 23.47 -16.73
CA SER A 22 30.70 23.75 -16.30
C SER A 22 29.79 22.52 -16.10
N GLY A 23 30.34 21.31 -16.11
CA GLY A 23 29.56 20.09 -15.92
C GLY A 23 29.23 19.85 -14.44
N THR A 24 27.99 20.04 -14.02
CA THR A 24 27.51 19.62 -12.68
C THR A 24 27.14 18.14 -12.69
N ALA A 25 27.43 17.42 -11.60
CA ALA A 25 26.98 16.05 -11.45
C ALA A 25 25.44 15.99 -11.41
N ALA A 26 24.85 15.01 -12.05
CA ALA A 26 23.39 14.85 -12.08
C ALA A 26 22.84 14.23 -10.80
N VAL A 27 21.71 14.77 -10.33
CA VAL A 27 20.95 14.20 -9.20
C VAL A 27 20.40 12.82 -9.54
N ALA A 28 20.32 11.97 -8.55
CA ALA A 28 19.80 10.62 -8.71
C ALA A 28 18.26 10.58 -8.77
N GLY A 29 17.74 9.52 -9.35
CA GLY A 29 16.32 9.21 -9.39
C GLY A 29 15.77 8.79 -8.02
N VAL A 30 14.50 9.08 -7.81
CA VAL A 30 13.74 8.63 -6.61
C VAL A 30 13.39 7.16 -6.75
N GLY A 31 13.38 6.42 -5.64
CA GLY A 31 12.86 5.04 -5.61
C GLY A 31 11.35 5.00 -5.89
N GLY A 32 10.91 3.97 -6.60
CA GLY A 32 9.48 3.76 -6.88
C GLY A 32 8.69 3.41 -5.63
N ASN A 33 7.41 3.74 -5.61
CA ASN A 33 6.54 3.38 -4.50
C ASN A 33 6.13 1.91 -4.56
N GLY A 34 5.98 1.26 -3.40
CA GLY A 34 5.39 -0.06 -3.27
C GLY A 34 3.88 -0.04 -3.54
N GLY A 35 3.37 -1.11 -4.13
CA GLY A 35 1.94 -1.28 -4.36
C GLY A 35 1.18 -1.62 -3.08
N ALA A 36 -0.10 -1.24 -3.01
CA ALA A 36 -0.96 -1.65 -1.90
C ALA A 36 -1.26 -3.16 -1.95
N GLY A 37 -1.40 -3.79 -0.79
CA GLY A 37 -1.93 -5.13 -0.65
C GLY A 37 -3.43 -5.17 -0.98
N ALA A 38 -3.88 -6.27 -1.60
CA ALA A 38 -5.29 -6.42 -1.94
C ALA A 38 -6.14 -6.79 -0.73
N ALA A 39 -7.36 -6.25 -0.67
CA ALA A 39 -8.34 -6.66 0.32
C ALA A 39 -8.80 -8.11 0.11
N ALA A 40 -9.21 -8.78 1.19
CA ALA A 40 -9.73 -10.13 1.17
C ALA A 40 -11.07 -10.21 1.93
N TYR A 41 -12.03 -10.95 1.33
CA TYR A 41 -13.38 -11.08 1.88
C TYR A 41 -13.74 -12.56 1.94
N GLY A 42 -14.07 -13.05 3.12
CA GLY A 42 -14.46 -14.43 3.33
C GLY A 42 -15.72 -14.59 4.15
N GLY A 43 -16.60 -15.47 3.72
CA GLY A 43 -17.78 -15.86 4.46
C GLY A 43 -18.07 -17.33 4.24
N GLY A 44 -18.66 -18.00 5.21
CA GLY A 44 -19.03 -19.41 5.06
C GLY A 44 -20.04 -19.67 3.96
N LEU A 45 -20.78 -18.64 3.53
CA LEU A 45 -21.74 -18.68 2.43
C LEU A 45 -21.35 -17.71 1.30
N VAL A 46 -21.02 -16.45 1.64
CA VAL A 46 -20.73 -15.39 0.67
C VAL A 46 -19.54 -14.56 1.14
N GLY A 47 -18.49 -14.45 0.33
CA GLY A 47 -17.33 -13.61 0.65
C GLY A 47 -17.68 -12.11 0.64
N ARG A 48 -18.40 -11.64 -0.39
CA ARG A 48 -18.75 -10.21 -0.55
C ARG A 48 -20.10 -10.04 -1.24
N ILE A 49 -20.89 -9.10 -0.71
CA ILE A 49 -22.14 -8.63 -1.31
C ILE A 49 -21.97 -7.15 -1.68
N THR A 50 -22.27 -6.80 -2.92
CA THR A 50 -22.28 -5.40 -3.39
C THR A 50 -23.53 -5.15 -4.22
N GLY A 51 -24.16 -4.00 -4.05
CA GLY A 51 -25.35 -3.65 -4.83
C GLY A 51 -25.82 -2.22 -4.55
N THR A 52 -26.68 -1.71 -5.45
CA THR A 52 -27.14 -0.33 -5.38
C THR A 52 -28.58 -0.18 -4.88
N THR A 53 -29.47 -1.15 -5.11
CA THR A 53 -30.92 -0.96 -4.83
C THR A 53 -31.68 -2.28 -4.61
N GLN A 54 -31.01 -3.35 -4.22
CA GLN A 54 -31.64 -4.66 -4.12
C GLN A 54 -32.00 -5.02 -2.67
N ILE A 55 -33.14 -5.63 -2.47
CA ILE A 55 -33.43 -6.39 -1.26
C ILE A 55 -32.94 -7.80 -1.50
N MET A 56 -31.92 -8.21 -0.78
CA MET A 56 -31.41 -9.58 -0.80
C MET A 56 -31.95 -10.34 0.38
N ARG A 57 -32.45 -11.55 0.16
CA ARG A 57 -32.85 -12.44 1.25
C ARG A 57 -31.93 -13.65 1.31
N ILE A 58 -31.35 -13.89 2.48
CA ILE A 58 -30.61 -15.09 2.82
C ILE A 58 -31.44 -15.84 3.89
N SER A 59 -31.95 -17.02 3.54
CA SER A 59 -32.84 -17.78 4.42
C SER A 59 -32.47 -19.25 4.47
N ASN A 60 -32.79 -19.91 5.60
CA ASN A 60 -32.59 -21.34 5.82
C ASN A 60 -31.17 -21.82 5.48
N SER A 61 -30.17 -21.00 5.83
CA SER A 61 -28.78 -21.27 5.49
C SER A 61 -27.97 -21.61 6.73
N ASN A 62 -27.11 -22.61 6.59
CA ASN A 62 -26.22 -23.10 7.63
C ASN A 62 -24.77 -23.13 7.11
N ALA A 63 -23.86 -22.48 7.83
CA ALA A 63 -22.43 -22.54 7.58
C ALA A 63 -21.73 -23.13 8.81
N THR A 64 -21.07 -24.26 8.68
CA THR A 64 -20.46 -25.00 9.79
C THR A 64 -18.94 -25.05 9.75
N GLY A 65 -18.33 -24.44 8.76
CA GLY A 65 -16.86 -24.42 8.58
C GLY A 65 -16.21 -23.21 9.22
N ASN A 66 -14.94 -23.33 9.56
CA ASN A 66 -14.13 -22.20 10.00
C ASN A 66 -13.87 -21.25 8.82
N VAL A 67 -13.91 -19.96 9.09
CA VAL A 67 -13.60 -18.89 8.12
C VAL A 67 -12.33 -18.17 8.55
N SER A 68 -11.30 -18.23 7.70
CA SER A 68 -10.05 -17.51 7.94
C SER A 68 -9.72 -16.65 6.73
N VAL A 69 -9.53 -15.34 6.95
CA VAL A 69 -9.28 -14.36 5.90
C VAL A 69 -8.03 -13.56 6.23
N VAL A 70 -7.13 -13.44 5.23
CA VAL A 70 -5.90 -12.66 5.38
C VAL A 70 -5.81 -11.64 4.25
N GLY A 71 -5.68 -10.37 4.58
CA GLY A 71 -5.40 -9.29 3.64
C GLY A 71 -4.00 -9.42 3.03
N GLY A 72 -3.80 -8.92 1.82
CA GLY A 72 -2.49 -8.92 1.16
C GLY A 72 -1.53 -7.93 1.83
N ASN A 73 -0.24 -8.27 1.88
CA ASN A 73 0.77 -7.34 2.39
C ASN A 73 1.04 -6.21 1.37
N GLY A 74 1.35 -5.03 1.85
CA GLY A 74 1.86 -3.93 1.02
C GLY A 74 3.25 -4.24 0.48
N GLY A 75 3.56 -3.75 -0.71
CA GLY A 75 4.89 -3.86 -1.32
C GLY A 75 5.88 -2.88 -0.67
N ASN A 76 7.16 -3.23 -0.71
CA ASN A 76 8.23 -2.36 -0.19
C ASN A 76 8.46 -1.17 -1.14
N GLY A 77 8.80 -0.02 -0.58
CA GLY A 77 9.32 1.11 -1.34
C GLY A 77 10.69 0.80 -1.95
N GLY A 78 10.96 1.29 -3.16
CA GLY A 78 12.24 1.14 -3.84
C GLY A 78 13.33 2.02 -3.22
N GLN A 79 14.58 1.62 -3.37
CA GLN A 79 15.73 2.42 -2.94
C GLN A 79 15.93 3.64 -3.89
N GLY A 80 16.29 4.78 -3.33
CA GLY A 80 16.75 5.93 -4.10
C GLY A 80 18.07 5.65 -4.81
N GLY A 81 18.29 6.22 -5.98
CA GLY A 81 19.53 6.09 -6.73
C GLY A 81 20.69 6.88 -6.09
N ASN A 82 21.92 6.51 -6.37
CA ASN A 82 23.10 7.23 -5.89
C ASN A 82 23.34 8.51 -6.72
N GLY A 83 23.71 9.61 -6.09
CA GLY A 83 24.11 10.84 -6.75
C GLY A 83 25.35 10.66 -7.61
N GLY A 84 25.46 11.41 -8.70
CA GLY A 84 26.64 11.42 -9.56
C GLY A 84 27.85 12.04 -8.86
N ASN A 85 29.05 11.55 -9.18
CA ASN A 85 30.30 12.09 -8.63
C ASN A 85 30.68 13.42 -9.30
N GLY A 86 31.25 14.33 -8.51
CA GLY A 86 31.88 15.55 -9.02
C GLY A 86 33.16 15.27 -9.79
N SER A 87 33.62 16.21 -10.63
CA SER A 87 34.84 16.07 -11.45
C SER A 87 36.11 16.35 -10.64
N THR A 88 37.21 15.72 -11.10
CA THR A 88 38.56 15.86 -10.54
C THR A 88 39.41 16.93 -11.19
N GLY A 89 38.86 17.73 -12.12
CA GLY A 89 39.60 18.73 -12.90
C GLY A 89 39.98 20.00 -12.12
N SER A 90 40.61 20.96 -12.79
CA SER A 90 41.06 22.25 -12.24
C SER A 90 39.88 23.10 -11.67
N SER A 91 38.66 22.81 -12.05
CA SER A 91 37.45 23.36 -11.44
C SER A 91 36.76 22.22 -10.68
N ALA A 92 36.93 22.19 -9.36
CA ALA A 92 36.30 21.17 -8.51
C ALA A 92 34.77 21.34 -8.50
N HIS A 93 34.07 20.35 -8.96
CA HIS A 93 32.58 20.32 -8.87
C HIS A 93 32.11 19.43 -7.70
N ALA A 94 31.07 19.91 -7.04
CA ALA A 94 30.44 19.14 -5.98
C ALA A 94 29.79 17.85 -6.51
N GLY A 95 29.77 16.80 -5.69
CA GLY A 95 28.95 15.62 -5.95
C GLY A 95 27.47 15.97 -5.88
N ALA A 96 26.64 15.26 -6.64
CA ALA A 96 25.19 15.44 -6.63
C ALA A 96 24.50 14.68 -5.47
N ALA A 97 23.33 15.14 -5.07
CA ALA A 97 22.55 14.48 -4.05
C ALA A 97 22.06 13.09 -4.50
N GLY A 98 21.96 12.15 -3.56
CA GLY A 98 21.28 10.89 -3.73
C GLY A 98 19.75 11.08 -3.81
N GLY A 99 19.07 10.15 -4.47
CA GLY A 99 17.60 10.13 -4.57
C GLY A 99 16.93 9.72 -3.28
N LEU A 100 15.71 10.19 -3.08
CA LEU A 100 14.88 9.74 -1.96
C LEU A 100 14.47 8.27 -2.13
N GLY A 101 14.23 7.57 -1.02
CA GLY A 101 13.58 6.25 -1.04
C GLY A 101 12.11 6.37 -1.46
N GLY A 102 11.54 5.27 -1.95
CA GLY A 102 10.11 5.18 -2.28
C GLY A 102 9.23 4.91 -1.05
N ILE A 103 7.97 5.29 -1.14
CA ILE A 103 6.98 5.03 -0.09
C ILE A 103 6.58 3.54 -0.13
N ALA A 104 6.45 2.90 1.03
CA ALA A 104 5.91 1.54 1.12
C ALA A 104 4.41 1.49 0.81
N GLY A 105 3.93 0.36 0.31
CA GLY A 105 2.51 0.10 0.14
C GLY A 105 1.80 -0.16 1.47
N VAL A 106 0.54 0.19 1.54
CA VAL A 106 -0.34 -0.15 2.67
C VAL A 106 -0.75 -1.62 2.64
N GLY A 107 -1.02 -2.24 3.79
CA GLY A 107 -1.61 -3.58 3.85
C GLY A 107 -3.06 -3.61 3.41
N GLY A 108 -3.52 -4.75 2.88
CA GLY A 108 -4.90 -4.97 2.48
C GLY A 108 -5.84 -5.27 3.65
N GLU A 109 -7.08 -4.85 3.55
CA GLU A 109 -8.14 -5.14 4.51
C GLU A 109 -8.54 -6.62 4.49
N ALA A 110 -9.00 -7.17 5.61
CA ALA A 110 -9.54 -8.53 5.72
C ALA A 110 -10.89 -8.52 6.44
N ASP A 111 -11.94 -8.97 5.75
CA ASP A 111 -13.28 -9.06 6.33
C ASP A 111 -13.75 -10.52 6.35
N ALA A 112 -13.96 -11.06 7.53
CA ALA A 112 -14.40 -12.43 7.75
C ALA A 112 -15.75 -12.47 8.49
N GLY A 113 -16.72 -13.19 7.94
CA GLY A 113 -17.99 -13.43 8.61
C GLY A 113 -18.36 -14.91 8.57
N GLY A 114 -19.05 -15.41 9.58
CA GLY A 114 -19.51 -16.80 9.61
C GLY A 114 -20.42 -17.15 8.43
N LEU A 115 -21.20 -16.18 7.92
CA LEU A 115 -22.01 -16.30 6.71
C LEU A 115 -21.53 -15.35 5.61
N VAL A 116 -21.35 -14.08 5.91
CA VAL A 116 -21.03 -13.03 4.91
C VAL A 116 -19.78 -12.26 5.37
N GLY A 117 -18.74 -12.22 4.54
CA GLY A 117 -17.52 -11.48 4.85
C GLY A 117 -17.73 -9.97 4.83
N LEU A 118 -18.14 -9.43 3.69
CA LEU A 118 -18.46 -8.01 3.51
C LEU A 118 -19.84 -7.83 2.89
N SER A 119 -20.65 -6.99 3.51
CA SER A 119 -21.83 -6.42 2.87
C SER A 119 -21.61 -4.91 2.64
N ASN A 120 -21.60 -4.50 1.39
CA ASN A 120 -21.43 -3.10 0.98
C ASN A 120 -22.59 -2.71 0.04
N LEU A 121 -23.67 -2.19 0.62
CA LEU A 121 -24.85 -1.75 -0.12
C LEU A 121 -24.93 -0.23 -0.13
N THR A 122 -25.14 0.36 -1.29
CA THR A 122 -25.38 1.82 -1.42
C THR A 122 -26.81 2.19 -1.03
N SER A 123 -27.76 1.29 -1.27
CA SER A 123 -29.13 1.35 -0.79
C SER A 123 -29.71 -0.07 -0.84
N GLY A 124 -30.76 -0.33 -0.08
CA GLY A 124 -31.37 -1.65 0.01
C GLY A 124 -31.12 -2.31 1.37
N SER A 125 -31.57 -3.54 1.53
CA SER A 125 -31.42 -4.31 2.76
C SER A 125 -31.05 -5.77 2.48
N ILE A 126 -30.50 -6.41 3.49
CA ILE A 126 -30.34 -7.86 3.49
C ILE A 126 -31.25 -8.41 4.60
N ASP A 127 -32.21 -9.24 4.19
CA ASP A 127 -33.08 -9.94 5.11
C ASP A 127 -32.44 -11.28 5.47
N PHE A 128 -32.14 -11.48 6.74
CA PHE A 128 -31.64 -12.74 7.28
C PHE A 128 -32.77 -13.48 7.99
N LEU A 129 -33.04 -14.71 7.56
CA LEU A 129 -34.13 -15.51 8.11
C LEU A 129 -33.67 -16.95 8.36
N THR A 130 -33.71 -17.40 9.59
CA THR A 130 -33.37 -18.78 9.98
C THR A 130 -31.96 -19.16 9.55
N LEU A 131 -30.96 -18.46 10.10
CA LEU A 131 -29.55 -18.64 9.78
C LEU A 131 -28.80 -19.25 10.95
N ASN A 132 -27.82 -20.08 10.63
CA ASN A 132 -26.87 -20.60 11.59
C ASN A 132 -25.45 -20.54 11.02
N ALA A 133 -24.54 -20.01 11.80
CA ALA A 133 -23.12 -20.09 11.51
C ALA A 133 -22.41 -20.65 12.73
N THR A 134 -21.74 -21.78 12.54
CA THR A 134 -20.93 -22.42 13.58
C THR A 134 -19.53 -22.65 13.03
N GLY A 135 -18.55 -22.41 13.84
CA GLY A 135 -17.15 -22.45 13.45
C GLY A 135 -16.42 -21.16 13.83
N ASP A 136 -15.11 -21.25 13.84
CA ASP A 136 -14.26 -20.11 14.18
C ASP A 136 -14.18 -19.13 13.02
N VAL A 137 -14.23 -17.84 13.33
CA VAL A 137 -14.08 -16.76 12.35
C VAL A 137 -12.86 -15.94 12.72
N SER A 138 -11.91 -15.83 11.78
CA SER A 138 -10.71 -15.03 11.98
C SER A 138 -10.44 -14.14 10.76
N ALA A 139 -9.99 -12.92 11.03
CA ALA A 139 -9.52 -11.97 10.03
C ALA A 139 -8.17 -11.41 10.44
N THR A 140 -7.25 -11.29 9.49
CA THR A 140 -5.95 -10.67 9.71
C THR A 140 -5.68 -9.70 8.57
N GLY A 141 -5.56 -8.42 8.88
CA GLY A 141 -5.16 -7.41 7.88
C GLY A 141 -3.73 -7.65 7.39
N GLY A 142 -3.45 -7.29 6.16
CA GLY A 142 -2.10 -7.38 5.60
C GLY A 142 -1.14 -6.41 6.29
N ASN A 143 0.13 -6.75 6.36
CA ASN A 143 1.17 -5.86 6.87
C ASN A 143 1.46 -4.74 5.86
N ALA A 144 1.86 -3.56 6.35
CA ALA A 144 2.48 -2.55 5.49
C ALA A 144 3.82 -3.06 4.96
N GLY A 145 4.22 -2.59 3.78
CA GLY A 145 5.58 -2.76 3.30
C GLY A 145 6.60 -1.96 4.11
N THR A 146 7.86 -2.13 3.82
CA THR A 146 8.96 -1.32 4.39
C THR A 146 9.26 -0.12 3.49
N GLN A 147 9.59 1.02 4.09
CA GLN A 147 10.00 2.21 3.35
C GLN A 147 11.31 1.98 2.60
N GLY A 148 11.42 2.57 1.43
CA GLY A 148 12.66 2.58 0.68
C GLY A 148 13.73 3.45 1.37
N THR A 149 14.99 3.04 1.27
CA THR A 149 16.12 3.82 1.76
C THR A 149 16.53 4.87 0.73
N GLY A 150 17.02 6.00 1.17
CA GLY A 150 17.64 6.99 0.27
C GLY A 150 18.94 6.46 -0.34
N GLY A 151 19.30 6.96 -1.50
CA GLY A 151 20.58 6.70 -2.14
C GLY A 151 21.72 7.53 -1.53
N ASN A 152 22.95 7.11 -1.76
CA ASN A 152 24.12 7.88 -1.30
C ASN A 152 24.34 9.15 -2.14
N GLY A 153 24.86 10.17 -1.53
CA GLY A 153 25.36 11.32 -2.26
C GLY A 153 26.61 10.97 -3.06
N GLY A 154 26.84 11.65 -4.18
CA GLY A 154 28.05 11.50 -4.96
C GLY A 154 29.28 12.08 -4.23
N SER A 155 30.43 11.48 -4.43
CA SER A 155 31.71 12.00 -3.94
C SER A 155 32.17 13.21 -4.71
N SER A 156 32.90 14.12 -4.07
CA SER A 156 33.61 15.21 -4.71
C SER A 156 35.10 14.92 -4.70
N ALA A 157 35.81 15.51 -5.64
CA ALA A 157 37.27 15.50 -5.61
C ALA A 157 37.80 16.76 -4.89
N SER A 158 38.75 16.55 -4.01
CA SER A 158 39.59 17.55 -3.32
C SER A 158 38.84 18.60 -2.45
N SER A 159 38.52 19.78 -2.94
CA SER A 159 38.06 20.91 -2.12
C SER A 159 36.57 21.21 -2.21
N ALA A 160 35.82 20.49 -3.08
CA ALA A 160 34.38 20.66 -3.22
C ALA A 160 33.62 19.75 -2.25
N ALA A 161 32.41 20.14 -1.89
CA ALA A 161 31.57 19.33 -1.00
C ALA A 161 31.05 18.07 -1.70
N GLY A 162 31.01 16.94 -0.99
CA GLY A 162 30.27 15.77 -1.45
C GLY A 162 28.76 16.05 -1.50
N GLY A 163 28.04 15.30 -2.34
CA GLY A 163 26.58 15.37 -2.38
C GLY A 163 25.95 14.88 -1.08
N ALA A 164 24.84 15.46 -0.70
CA ALA A 164 24.06 14.96 0.42
C ALA A 164 23.45 13.59 0.09
N GLY A 165 23.37 12.69 1.06
CA GLY A 165 22.60 11.44 0.92
C GLY A 165 21.11 11.75 0.75
N GLY A 166 20.42 10.93 -0.01
CA GLY A 166 18.97 10.94 -0.13
C GLY A 166 18.31 10.54 1.20
N GLY A 167 17.25 11.21 1.56
CA GLY A 167 16.50 10.89 2.79
C GLY A 167 15.67 9.60 2.63
N ALA A 168 15.46 8.88 3.72
CA ALA A 168 14.37 7.89 3.79
C ALA A 168 13.04 8.63 3.88
N VAL A 169 11.99 8.04 3.31
CA VAL A 169 10.63 8.54 3.54
C VAL A 169 10.23 8.24 4.98
N THR A 170 9.77 9.26 5.70
CA THR A 170 9.42 9.16 7.12
C THR A 170 7.94 8.91 7.38
N THR A 171 7.08 8.98 6.34
CA THR A 171 5.65 8.69 6.48
C THR A 171 5.43 7.18 6.56
N PRO A 172 5.03 6.63 7.73
CA PRO A 172 4.78 5.20 7.84
C PRO A 172 3.56 4.81 7.00
N SER A 173 3.63 3.65 6.35
CA SER A 173 2.46 3.02 5.74
C SER A 173 1.70 2.21 6.79
N ALA A 174 0.38 2.19 6.67
CA ALA A 174 -0.47 1.47 7.60
C ALA A 174 -0.65 0.00 7.20
N GLY A 175 -0.74 -0.89 8.18
CA GLY A 175 -1.28 -2.23 7.98
C GLY A 175 -2.76 -2.17 7.60
N GLY A 176 -3.29 -3.24 7.01
CA GLY A 176 -4.69 -3.38 6.67
C GLY A 176 -5.56 -3.54 7.91
N ALA A 177 -6.78 -3.04 7.84
CA ALA A 177 -7.78 -3.30 8.87
C ALA A 177 -8.25 -4.77 8.83
N ALA A 178 -8.74 -5.29 9.96
CA ALA A 178 -9.29 -6.64 10.06
C ALA A 178 -10.63 -6.60 10.80
N TYR A 179 -11.64 -7.24 10.23
CA TYR A 179 -12.99 -7.32 10.79
C TYR A 179 -13.46 -8.78 10.80
N ALA A 180 -13.81 -9.28 11.97
CA ALA A 180 -14.34 -10.62 12.14
C ALA A 180 -15.70 -10.57 12.86
N GLY A 181 -16.71 -11.19 12.27
CA GLY A 181 -18.06 -11.24 12.83
C GLY A 181 -18.69 -12.63 12.75
N GLY A 182 -19.46 -13.03 13.76
CA GLY A 182 -20.08 -14.35 13.83
C GLY A 182 -21.04 -14.62 12.64
N LEU A 183 -21.79 -13.63 12.18
CA LEU A 183 -22.63 -13.73 10.98
C LEU A 183 -22.09 -12.91 9.83
N ILE A 184 -21.77 -11.64 10.07
CA ILE A 184 -21.26 -10.68 9.09
C ILE A 184 -19.95 -10.10 9.60
N GLY A 185 -18.90 -10.10 8.79
CA GLY A 185 -17.61 -9.49 9.14
C GLY A 185 -17.74 -7.97 9.25
N ILE A 186 -18.20 -7.33 8.18
CA ILE A 186 -18.50 -5.91 8.17
C ILE A 186 -19.74 -5.60 7.32
N HIS A 187 -20.56 -4.68 7.79
CA HIS A 187 -21.69 -4.14 7.04
C HIS A 187 -21.52 -2.65 6.83
N ARG A 188 -21.37 -2.25 5.56
CA ARG A 188 -21.27 -0.84 5.15
C ARG A 188 -22.55 -0.44 4.42
N VAL A 189 -23.23 0.58 4.92
CA VAL A 189 -24.39 1.20 4.25
C VAL A 189 -24.09 2.66 4.01
N THR A 190 -24.19 3.08 2.76
CA THR A 190 -24.18 4.51 2.45
C THR A 190 -25.59 5.04 2.62
N ILE A 191 -25.83 5.77 3.71
CA ILE A 191 -27.08 6.51 3.89
C ILE A 191 -27.00 7.75 3.04
N THR A 192 -27.73 7.78 1.93
CA THR A 192 -27.98 9.01 1.20
C THR A 192 -29.09 9.73 1.96
N PRO A 193 -28.89 10.94 2.53
CA PRO A 193 -29.98 11.69 3.12
C PRO A 193 -31.05 11.86 2.03
N ALA A 194 -32.28 11.48 2.32
CA ALA A 194 -33.41 11.86 1.46
C ALA A 194 -33.35 13.39 1.36
N GLY A 195 -33.17 13.89 0.13
CA GLY A 195 -33.14 15.33 -0.07
C GLY A 195 -34.34 15.94 0.61
N SER A 196 -34.13 16.90 1.50
CA SER A 196 -35.19 17.74 2.02
C SER A 196 -35.76 18.50 0.82
N GLY A 197 -36.82 17.95 0.25
CA GLY A 197 -37.63 18.69 -0.71
C GLY A 197 -38.15 19.92 -0.01
N VAL A 198 -37.74 21.07 -0.47
CA VAL A 198 -38.35 22.37 -0.19
C VAL A 198 -39.50 22.55 -1.16
#